data_f572212a390599079a95ef2fbb8cb736
#
_entry.id   f572212a390599079a95ef2fbb8cb736
#
_cell.length_a   1.000
_cell.length_b   1.000
_cell.length_c   1.000
_cell.angle_alpha   90.00
_cell.angle_beta   90.00
_cell.angle_gamma   90.00
#
_symmetry.space_group_name_H-M   'P 1'
#
loop_
_entity.id
_entity.type
_entity.pdbx_description
1 polymer ?
#
loop_
_entity_poly.entity_id
_entity_poly.type
_entity_poly.pdbx_seq_one_letter_code
_entity_poly.pdbx_strand_id
1 'polypeptide(L)'
;AVYDKVDFKEIVRTEGDSWARYLIRMDEILESLKIIEQLIDNIPEGAYQEKMKPIIRVPEGTYYAAVEGSRGEFGVFLESHGDKMPYRLHFRSTGLPLVSTVNTICRGAKIADLIAIGGTLDYVVPDIDR
;
A
#
# COMPACT_ATOMS: atom_id res chain seq x y z
N ALA A 1 9.18 -10.33 -0.11
CA ALA A 1 9.39 -9.35 -1.16
C ALA A 1 10.74 -9.61 -1.82
N VAL A 2 11.03 -9.01 -2.98
CA VAL A 2 12.26 -9.22 -3.76
C VAL A 2 13.25 -8.05 -3.63
N TYR A 3 13.02 -7.12 -2.74
CA TYR A 3 13.85 -5.91 -2.60
C TYR A 3 15.31 -6.18 -2.24
N ASP A 4 15.58 -7.30 -1.58
CA ASP A 4 16.94 -7.79 -1.28
C ASP A 4 17.68 -8.33 -2.51
N LYS A 5 17.01 -8.45 -3.66
CA LYS A 5 17.54 -9.02 -4.91
C LYS A 5 17.62 -8.00 -6.05
N VAL A 6 17.19 -6.78 -5.83
CA VAL A 6 17.17 -5.71 -6.84
C VAL A 6 17.91 -4.49 -6.34
N ASP A 7 18.56 -3.81 -7.26
CA ASP A 7 19.20 -2.52 -7.02
C ASP A 7 18.18 -1.41 -7.22
N PHE A 8 17.90 -0.64 -6.15
CA PHE A 8 17.04 0.53 -6.21
C PHE A 8 17.50 1.59 -5.21
N LYS A 9 17.08 2.81 -5.43
CA LYS A 9 17.39 3.95 -4.57
C LYS A 9 16.13 4.44 -3.87
N GLU A 10 16.18 4.56 -2.55
CA GLU A 10 15.14 5.26 -1.80
C GLU A 10 15.18 6.76 -2.11
N ILE A 11 14.05 7.30 -2.53
CA ILE A 11 13.92 8.72 -2.88
C ILE A 11 13.47 9.50 -1.66
N VAL A 12 14.32 10.39 -1.19
CA VAL A 12 14.08 11.22 0.00
C VAL A 12 14.25 12.69 -0.33
N ARG A 13 13.37 13.53 0.23
CA ARG A 13 13.45 14.98 0.16
C ARG A 13 13.21 15.59 1.53
N THR A 14 13.76 16.78 1.76
CA THR A 14 13.77 17.45 3.07
C THR A 14 12.96 18.74 3.12
N GLU A 15 12.47 19.23 1.98
CA GLU A 15 11.76 20.51 1.86
C GLU A 15 10.37 20.48 2.57
N GLY A 16 9.73 19.32 2.63
CA GLY A 16 8.49 19.11 3.41
C GLY A 16 7.24 19.75 2.79
N ASP A 17 7.29 20.23 1.56
CA ASP A 17 6.18 20.89 0.87
C ASP A 17 5.50 19.99 -0.16
N SER A 18 4.43 20.48 -0.79
CA SER A 18 3.67 19.74 -1.81
C SER A 18 4.48 19.51 -3.09
N TRP A 19 5.40 20.42 -3.42
CA TRP A 19 6.25 20.28 -4.58
C TRP A 19 7.26 19.14 -4.39
N ALA A 20 7.90 19.07 -3.23
CA ALA A 20 8.80 17.96 -2.89
C ALA A 20 8.08 16.60 -2.94
N ARG A 21 6.85 16.49 -2.42
CA ARG A 21 6.06 15.26 -2.52
C ARG A 21 5.73 14.88 -3.96
N TYR A 22 5.43 15.86 -4.81
CA TYR A 22 5.24 15.63 -6.24
C TYR A 22 6.52 15.10 -6.90
N LEU A 23 7.65 15.74 -6.66
CA LEU A 23 8.94 15.33 -7.22
C LEU A 23 9.35 13.91 -6.75
N ILE A 24 9.13 13.57 -5.48
CA ILE A 24 9.37 12.20 -4.98
C ILE A 24 8.64 11.19 -5.85
N ARG A 25 7.34 11.39 -6.13
CA ARG A 25 6.56 10.45 -6.96
C ARG A 25 7.08 10.34 -8.38
N MET A 26 7.52 11.44 -8.97
CA MET A 26 8.11 11.41 -10.31
C MET A 26 9.42 10.62 -10.33
N ASP A 27 10.26 10.82 -9.33
CA ASP A 27 11.53 10.10 -9.21
C ASP A 27 11.29 8.61 -8.87
N GLU A 28 10.31 8.29 -8.02
CA GLU A 28 9.92 6.89 -7.69
C GLU A 28 9.40 6.12 -8.90
N ILE A 29 8.73 6.79 -9.86
CA ILE A 29 8.34 6.15 -11.12
C ILE A 29 9.58 5.67 -11.88
N LEU A 30 10.62 6.47 -11.94
CA LEU A 30 11.87 6.10 -12.61
C LEU A 30 12.57 4.94 -11.90
N GLU A 31 12.60 4.94 -10.58
CA GLU A 31 13.14 3.80 -9.81
C GLU A 31 12.30 2.52 -10.00
N SER A 32 10.98 2.65 -10.05
CA SER A 32 10.08 1.51 -10.35
C SER A 32 10.35 0.90 -11.71
N LEU A 33 10.61 1.73 -12.72
CA LEU A 33 11.00 1.25 -14.06
C LEU A 33 12.31 0.48 -14.04
N LYS A 34 13.31 0.94 -13.30
CA LYS A 34 14.59 0.22 -13.13
C LYS A 34 14.40 -1.13 -12.43
N ILE A 35 13.52 -1.22 -11.44
CA ILE A 35 13.18 -2.48 -10.78
C ILE A 35 12.53 -3.44 -11.78
N ILE A 36 11.59 -2.96 -12.60
CA ILE A 36 10.93 -3.75 -13.63
C ILE A 36 11.96 -4.28 -14.64
N GLU A 37 12.86 -3.45 -15.12
CA GLU A 37 13.94 -3.83 -16.05
C GLU A 37 14.81 -4.96 -15.48
N GLN A 38 15.11 -4.94 -14.20
CA GLN A 38 15.91 -5.99 -13.54
C GLN A 38 15.14 -7.32 -13.40
N LEU A 39 13.82 -7.29 -13.29
CA LEU A 39 13.01 -8.45 -12.98
C LEU A 39 12.35 -9.09 -14.21
N ILE A 40 12.11 -8.33 -15.27
CA ILE A 40 11.28 -8.78 -16.40
C ILE A 40 11.81 -10.02 -17.10
N ASP A 41 13.14 -10.15 -17.20
CA ASP A 41 13.80 -11.29 -17.82
C ASP A 41 14.03 -12.46 -16.84
N ASN A 42 13.72 -12.26 -15.56
CA ASN A 42 13.97 -13.22 -14.49
C ASN A 42 12.67 -13.68 -13.80
N ILE A 43 11.54 -13.57 -14.49
CA ILE A 43 10.25 -14.04 -13.95
C ILE A 43 10.29 -15.56 -13.89
N PRO A 44 10.06 -16.17 -12.70
CA PRO A 44 10.09 -17.63 -12.56
C PRO A 44 9.02 -18.30 -13.42
N GLU A 45 9.41 -19.36 -14.10
CA GLU A 45 8.44 -20.24 -14.77
C GLU A 45 7.64 -21.04 -13.74
N GLY A 46 6.42 -21.41 -14.09
CA GLY A 46 5.58 -22.25 -13.26
C GLY A 46 4.14 -21.79 -13.14
N ALA A 47 3.41 -22.37 -12.20
CA ALA A 47 2.03 -21.99 -11.95
C ALA A 47 1.98 -20.61 -11.28
N TYR A 48 1.17 -19.72 -11.85
CA TYR A 48 0.95 -18.35 -11.30
C TYR A 48 -0.04 -18.33 -10.13
N GLN A 49 -0.69 -19.46 -9.87
CA GLN A 49 -1.70 -19.61 -8.83
C GLN A 49 -1.61 -20.99 -8.18
N GLU A 50 -1.71 -21.03 -6.88
CA GLU A 50 -1.87 -22.27 -6.11
C GLU A 50 -3.25 -22.86 -6.34
N LYS A 51 -3.35 -24.21 -6.40
CA LYS A 51 -4.63 -24.91 -6.49
C LYS A 51 -5.37 -24.83 -5.16
N MET A 52 -6.40 -24.03 -5.10
CA MET A 52 -7.24 -23.88 -3.90
C MET A 52 -8.55 -24.66 -4.01
N LYS A 53 -9.03 -25.15 -2.88
CA LYS A 53 -10.36 -25.73 -2.79
C LYS A 53 -11.41 -24.62 -2.95
N PRO A 54 -12.59 -24.91 -3.55
CA PRO A 54 -13.67 -23.93 -3.68
C PRO A 54 -14.18 -23.37 -2.34
N ILE A 55 -14.04 -24.16 -1.28
CA ILE A 55 -14.41 -23.77 0.08
C ILE A 55 -13.14 -23.86 0.93
N ILE A 56 -12.72 -22.72 1.44
CA ILE A 56 -11.61 -22.61 2.37
C ILE A 56 -12.20 -22.54 3.79
N ARG A 57 -11.74 -23.43 4.66
CA ARG A 57 -12.02 -23.33 6.10
C ARG A 57 -10.70 -23.02 6.79
N VAL A 58 -10.63 -21.85 7.36
CA VAL A 58 -9.47 -21.46 8.18
C VAL A 58 -9.64 -22.10 9.55
N PRO A 59 -8.64 -22.76 10.13
CA PRO A 59 -8.69 -23.26 11.49
C PRO A 59 -9.11 -22.19 12.48
N GLU A 60 -9.62 -22.60 13.65
CA GLU A 60 -9.93 -21.66 14.73
C GLU A 60 -8.68 -20.89 15.14
N GLY A 61 -8.80 -19.57 15.24
CA GLY A 61 -7.71 -18.68 15.61
C GLY A 61 -7.83 -17.29 15.04
N THR A 62 -6.86 -16.48 15.38
CA THR A 62 -6.72 -15.09 14.93
C THR A 62 -5.50 -14.99 14.01
N TYR A 63 -5.68 -14.40 12.86
CA TYR A 63 -4.66 -14.29 11.81
C TYR A 63 -4.52 -12.86 11.35
N TYR A 64 -3.30 -12.45 11.08
CA TYR A 64 -3.01 -11.21 10.41
C TYR A 64 -2.00 -11.45 9.30
N ALA A 65 -2.30 -10.95 8.12
CA ALA A 65 -1.39 -10.97 6.99
C ALA A 65 -1.38 -9.59 6.34
N ALA A 66 -0.21 -9.16 5.91
CA ALA A 66 -0.06 -7.88 5.22
C ALA A 66 0.78 -8.05 3.97
N VAL A 67 0.48 -7.24 2.97
CA VAL A 67 1.24 -7.11 1.73
C VAL A 67 1.55 -5.65 1.48
N GLU A 68 2.60 -5.40 0.73
CA GLU A 68 2.89 -4.07 0.24
C GLU A 68 1.93 -3.71 -0.89
N GLY A 69 1.23 -2.61 -0.72
CA GLY A 69 0.46 -1.97 -1.79
C GLY A 69 1.21 -0.75 -2.31
N SER A 70 0.78 -0.20 -3.45
CA SER A 70 1.37 0.99 -4.06
C SER A 70 1.35 2.25 -3.17
N ARG A 71 0.53 2.25 -2.11
CA ARG A 71 0.38 3.36 -1.15
C ARG A 71 0.75 3.00 0.28
N GLY A 72 1.40 1.86 0.47
CA GLY A 72 1.82 1.37 1.77
C GLY A 72 1.27 -0.02 2.11
N GLU A 73 1.31 -0.37 3.38
CA GLU A 73 0.87 -1.67 3.86
C GLU A 73 -0.64 -1.85 3.77
N PHE A 74 -1.09 -2.87 3.03
CA PHE A 74 -2.45 -3.36 3.04
C PHE A 74 -2.52 -4.64 3.87
N GLY A 75 -3.32 -4.63 4.94
CA GLY A 75 -3.42 -5.73 5.88
C GLY A 75 -4.82 -6.32 5.95
N VAL A 76 -4.88 -7.60 6.29
CA VAL A 76 -6.12 -8.32 6.55
C VAL A 76 -6.04 -8.99 7.92
N PHE A 77 -6.94 -8.62 8.79
CA PHE A 77 -7.17 -9.28 10.06
C PHE A 77 -8.36 -10.23 9.92
N LEU A 78 -8.18 -11.48 10.34
CA LEU A 78 -9.17 -12.53 10.27
C LEU A 78 -9.29 -13.24 11.62
N GLU A 79 -10.50 -13.37 12.12
CA GLU A 79 -10.85 -14.24 13.23
C GLU A 79 -11.75 -15.38 12.72
N SER A 80 -11.33 -16.61 12.97
CA SER A 80 -12.00 -17.83 12.52
C SER A 80 -12.39 -18.72 13.68
N HIS A 81 -13.59 -19.29 13.62
CA HIS A 81 -14.09 -20.34 14.51
C HIS A 81 -14.12 -21.72 13.81
N GLY A 82 -13.37 -21.89 12.71
CA GLY A 82 -13.32 -23.14 11.94
C GLY A 82 -14.47 -23.34 10.95
N ASP A 83 -15.34 -22.35 10.81
CA ASP A 83 -16.49 -22.37 9.91
C ASP A 83 -16.13 -21.98 8.47
N LYS A 84 -17.12 -22.06 7.56
CA LYS A 84 -16.96 -21.63 6.16
C LYS A 84 -16.87 -20.13 6.00
N MET A 85 -17.35 -19.38 6.98
CA MET A 85 -17.32 -17.92 7.01
C MET A 85 -16.46 -17.45 8.18
N PRO A 86 -15.69 -16.38 8.00
CA PRO A 86 -14.96 -15.80 9.10
C PRO A 86 -15.93 -15.24 10.15
N TYR A 87 -15.56 -15.37 11.42
CA TYR A 87 -16.30 -14.72 12.51
C TYR A 87 -16.13 -13.20 12.43
N ARG A 88 -14.90 -12.76 12.15
CA ARG A 88 -14.58 -11.35 11.95
C ARG A 88 -13.54 -11.19 10.84
N LEU A 89 -13.78 -10.22 9.98
CA LEU A 89 -12.84 -9.81 8.94
C LEU A 89 -12.68 -8.29 9.02
N HIS A 90 -11.44 -7.81 9.04
CA HIS A 90 -11.13 -6.40 9.03
C HIS A 90 -9.96 -6.12 8.07
N PHE A 91 -10.13 -5.11 7.23
CA PHE A 91 -9.09 -4.66 6.31
C PHE A 91 -8.38 -3.42 6.87
N ARG A 92 -7.07 -3.48 6.96
CA ARG A 92 -6.23 -2.30 7.19
C ARG A 92 -5.96 -1.66 5.84
N SER A 93 -6.61 -0.54 5.59
CA SER A 93 -6.42 0.21 4.36
C SER A 93 -5.12 1.00 4.38
N THR A 94 -4.57 1.27 3.19
CA THR A 94 -3.38 2.11 3.02
C THR A 94 -3.72 3.60 3.15
N GLY A 95 -4.94 4.00 2.82
CA GLY A 95 -5.37 5.40 2.80
C GLY A 95 -5.59 6.01 4.18
N LEU A 96 -5.99 5.23 5.18
CA LEU A 96 -6.32 5.76 6.51
C LEU A 96 -5.13 6.44 7.21
N PRO A 97 -3.92 5.86 7.25
CA PRO A 97 -2.75 6.56 7.77
C PRO A 97 -2.43 7.85 7.01
N LEU A 98 -2.57 7.86 5.69
CA LEU A 98 -2.33 9.05 4.86
C LEU A 98 -3.28 10.19 5.22
N VAL A 99 -4.59 9.91 5.32
CA VAL A 99 -5.60 10.91 5.69
C VAL A 99 -5.40 11.42 7.11
N SER A 100 -4.92 10.61 8.03
CA SER A 100 -4.66 11.05 9.40
C SER A 100 -3.62 12.18 9.48
N THR A 101 -2.76 12.32 8.47
CA THR A 101 -1.74 13.38 8.41
C THR A 101 -2.30 14.73 7.97
N VAL A 102 -3.49 14.77 7.33
CA VAL A 102 -4.09 15.99 6.76
C VAL A 102 -4.19 17.12 7.80
N ASN A 103 -4.66 16.81 9.00
CA ASN A 103 -4.79 17.81 10.07
C ASN A 103 -3.44 18.47 10.44
N THR A 104 -2.35 17.74 10.35
CA THR A 104 -1.02 18.26 10.65
C THR A 104 -0.47 19.08 9.48
N ILE A 105 -0.58 18.58 8.27
CA ILE A 105 0.01 19.18 7.07
C ILE A 105 -0.73 20.45 6.64
N CYS A 106 -2.07 20.51 6.86
CA CYS A 106 -2.88 21.66 6.46
C CYS A 106 -2.85 22.83 7.45
N ARG A 107 -2.17 22.71 8.59
CA ARG A 107 -2.09 23.83 9.55
C ARG A 107 -1.35 25.02 8.95
N GLY A 108 -2.01 26.18 8.96
CA GLY A 108 -1.47 27.42 8.40
C GLY A 108 -1.61 27.55 6.89
N ALA A 109 -2.11 26.52 6.20
CA ALA A 109 -2.41 26.57 4.77
C ALA A 109 -3.74 27.29 4.48
N LYS A 110 -3.91 27.76 3.26
CA LYS A 110 -5.19 28.30 2.79
C LYS A 110 -6.14 27.15 2.44
N ILE A 111 -7.46 27.40 2.47
CA ILE A 111 -8.47 26.41 2.07
C ILE A 111 -8.22 25.92 0.63
N ALA A 112 -7.79 26.80 -0.26
CA ALA A 112 -7.46 26.44 -1.64
C ALA A 112 -6.28 25.45 -1.73
N ASP A 113 -5.35 25.46 -0.77
CA ASP A 113 -4.19 24.56 -0.75
C ASP A 113 -4.58 23.13 -0.36
N LEU A 114 -5.75 22.94 0.27
CA LEU A 114 -6.22 21.62 0.69
C LEU A 114 -6.31 20.63 -0.47
N ILE A 115 -6.75 21.09 -1.64
CA ILE A 115 -6.86 20.25 -2.84
C ILE A 115 -5.47 19.81 -3.32
N ALA A 116 -4.51 20.74 -3.38
CA ALA A 116 -3.15 20.45 -3.78
C ALA A 116 -2.44 19.52 -2.77
N ILE A 117 -2.61 19.78 -1.48
CA ILE A 117 -2.06 18.94 -0.40
C ILE A 117 -2.66 17.55 -0.48
N GLY A 118 -3.99 17.43 -0.59
CA GLY A 118 -4.69 16.15 -0.70
C GLY A 118 -4.24 15.34 -1.92
N GLY A 119 -4.10 15.99 -3.08
CA GLY A 119 -3.60 15.35 -4.29
C GLY A 119 -2.18 14.81 -4.16
N THR A 120 -1.33 15.46 -3.36
CA THR A 120 0.04 14.98 -3.13
C THR A 120 0.16 13.90 -2.06
N LEU A 121 -0.86 13.65 -1.26
CA LEU A 121 -0.90 12.54 -0.30
C LEU A 121 -1.28 11.21 -0.94
N ASP A 122 -1.88 11.25 -2.12
CA ASP A 122 -2.26 10.06 -2.91
C ASP A 122 -3.17 9.07 -2.16
N TYR A 123 -4.08 9.55 -1.32
CA TYR A 123 -5.11 8.70 -0.71
C TYR A 123 -6.30 8.49 -1.66
N VAL A 124 -6.96 7.36 -1.52
CA VAL A 124 -8.17 7.00 -2.26
C VAL A 124 -9.34 6.89 -1.28
N VAL A 125 -10.36 7.73 -1.44
CA VAL A 125 -11.49 7.80 -0.50
C VAL A 125 -12.23 6.46 -0.34
N PRO A 126 -12.54 5.69 -1.40
CA PRO A 126 -13.16 4.38 -1.25
C PRO A 126 -12.34 3.36 -0.44
N ASP A 127 -11.02 3.53 -0.39
CA ASP A 127 -10.13 2.68 0.41
C ASP A 127 -10.22 2.99 1.92
N ILE A 128 -10.66 4.18 2.28
CA ILE A 128 -10.77 4.65 3.66
C ILE A 128 -12.10 4.20 4.28
N ASP A 129 -13.13 4.12 3.48
CA ASP A 129 -14.50 3.74 3.89
C ASP A 129 -14.67 2.22 3.96
N ARG A 130 -14.12 1.58 5.03
CA ARG A 130 -14.13 0.13 5.24
C ARG A 130 -14.34 -0.25 6.69
#